data_d2f41308223c75432f4f8cbedf838991
#
_entry.id   d2f41308223c75432f4f8cbedf838991
#
_cell.length_a   1.000
_cell.length_b   1.000
_cell.length_c   1.000
_cell.angle_alpha   90.00
_cell.angle_beta   90.00
_cell.angle_gamma   90.00
#
_symmetry.space_group_name_H-M   'P 1'
#
loop_
_entity.id
_entity.type
_entity.pdbx_description
1 polymer ?
#
loop_
_entity_poly.entity_id
_entity_poly.type
_entity_poly.pdbx_seq_one_letter_code
_entity_poly.pdbx_strand_id
1 'polypeptide(L)'
;VKHTQASSMPNGNLSLDQRAAEVFGFKTRFPSLVVGSEDGLHGGCQMSWTRSGVRVPPVEGPKNLFRKLFVQEPSRKNQQVLQQYDLGKSILDASLEDARNLGKRLNGRDRDKLDEYFTSIREVEIGIQQKEKWHSVPKPQAPIHEPINRNLVEDIPMLYKLIALALDTDSTRIASFEMAGAQFNTGLLGLNNGYHAYSHHGQKQENIEALHALEQYQKQC
;
A
#
# COMPACT_ATOMS: atom_id res chain seq x y z
N VAL A 1 8.13 1.51 20.07
CA VAL A 1 7.21 0.46 20.56
C VAL A 1 7.80 -0.87 20.13
N LYS A 2 8.18 -1.71 21.09
CA LYS A 2 8.69 -3.06 20.80
C LYS A 2 7.49 -3.96 20.51
N HIS A 3 7.22 -4.21 19.25
CA HIS A 3 6.22 -5.19 18.82
C HIS A 3 6.82 -6.58 18.86
N THR A 4 6.95 -7.14 20.04
CA THR A 4 7.55 -8.46 20.24
C THR A 4 6.58 -9.61 20.01
N GLN A 5 5.32 -9.35 19.69
CA GLN A 5 4.29 -10.38 19.75
C GLN A 5 3.62 -10.74 18.42
N ALA A 6 3.81 -9.98 17.36
CA ALA A 6 3.28 -10.33 16.07
C ALA A 6 4.42 -10.48 15.07
N SER A 7 4.63 -11.69 14.57
CA SER A 7 5.61 -11.95 13.50
C SER A 7 5.34 -11.13 12.22
N SER A 8 4.14 -10.63 12.07
CA SER A 8 3.70 -9.76 10.99
C SER A 8 3.90 -8.27 11.26
N MET A 9 4.32 -7.89 12.46
CA MET A 9 4.57 -6.48 12.78
C MET A 9 6.07 -6.22 12.88
N PRO A 10 6.64 -5.44 11.97
CA PRO A 10 8.04 -5.02 12.10
C PRO A 10 8.22 -4.15 13.35
N ASN A 11 9.40 -4.19 13.95
CA ASN A 11 9.76 -3.40 15.14
C ASN A 11 9.87 -1.89 14.82
N GLY A 12 8.82 -1.28 14.30
CA GLY A 12 8.80 0.13 13.93
C GLY A 12 9.74 0.49 12.77
N ASN A 13 10.15 -0.48 11.97
CA ASN A 13 11.06 -0.25 10.87
C ASN A 13 10.31 0.21 9.61
N LEU A 14 10.78 1.29 9.05
CA LEU A 14 10.37 1.78 7.75
C LEU A 14 10.69 0.74 6.66
N SER A 15 9.71 0.37 5.83
CA SER A 15 9.93 -0.54 4.71
C SER A 15 10.73 0.13 3.58
N LEU A 16 11.36 -0.67 2.72
CA LEU A 16 12.21 -0.19 1.63
C LEU A 16 11.45 0.72 0.67
N ASP A 17 10.24 0.32 0.28
CA ASP A 17 9.38 1.08 -0.63
C ASP A 17 8.96 2.43 -0.02
N GLN A 18 8.63 2.46 1.27
CA GLN A 18 8.28 3.69 1.96
C GLN A 18 9.53 4.57 2.18
N ARG A 19 10.69 3.98 2.40
CA ARG A 19 11.95 4.75 2.43
C ARG A 19 12.26 5.38 1.07
N ALA A 20 12.04 4.67 -0.01
CA ALA A 20 12.18 5.20 -1.36
C ALA A 20 11.13 6.29 -1.64
N ALA A 21 9.89 6.11 -1.15
CA ALA A 21 8.82 7.09 -1.28
C ALA A 21 9.13 8.43 -0.59
N GLU A 22 9.83 8.43 0.55
CA GLU A 22 10.29 9.66 1.20
C GLU A 22 11.26 10.47 0.32
N VAL A 23 12.03 9.80 -0.55
CA VAL A 23 13.05 10.44 -1.40
C VAL A 23 12.49 10.84 -2.76
N PHE A 24 11.67 9.99 -3.37
CA PHE A 24 11.23 10.15 -4.75
C PHE A 24 9.73 10.44 -4.89
N GLY A 25 8.92 10.07 -3.91
CA GLY A 25 7.47 10.07 -4.00
C GLY A 25 6.82 11.45 -4.11
N PHE A 26 7.50 12.51 -3.70
CA PHE A 26 6.99 13.88 -3.79
C PHE A 26 6.88 14.40 -5.25
N LYS A 27 7.50 13.71 -6.21
CA LYS A 27 7.50 14.07 -7.63
C LYS A 27 6.32 13.48 -8.39
N THR A 28 5.64 12.51 -7.83
CA THR A 28 4.58 11.74 -8.50
C THR A 28 3.24 11.85 -7.75
N ARG A 29 2.14 11.52 -8.43
CA ARG A 29 0.80 11.55 -7.85
C ARG A 29 0.67 10.62 -6.64
N PHE A 30 1.23 9.42 -6.76
CA PHE A 30 1.28 8.42 -5.70
C PHE A 30 2.72 8.25 -5.25
N PRO A 31 3.07 8.63 -4.02
CA PRO A 31 4.44 8.48 -3.49
C PRO A 31 4.95 7.04 -3.61
N SER A 32 4.07 6.09 -3.38
CA SER A 32 4.25 4.66 -3.64
C SER A 32 2.91 4.03 -4.03
N LEU A 33 2.97 2.91 -4.71
CA LEU A 33 1.82 2.10 -5.07
C LEU A 33 2.01 0.72 -4.45
N VAL A 34 1.19 0.41 -3.44
CA VAL A 34 1.16 -0.89 -2.81
C VAL A 34 -0.02 -1.66 -3.38
N VAL A 35 0.24 -2.81 -3.98
CA VAL A 35 -0.77 -3.67 -4.61
C VAL A 35 -0.76 -5.02 -3.92
N GLY A 36 -1.91 -5.55 -3.61
CA GLY A 36 -2.05 -6.83 -2.91
C GLY A 36 -3.46 -7.05 -2.42
N SER A 37 -3.66 -7.97 -1.49
CA SER A 37 -4.95 -8.23 -0.86
C SER A 37 -4.94 -7.81 0.61
N GLU A 38 -6.08 -7.34 1.11
CA GLU A 38 -6.32 -7.15 2.54
C GLU A 38 -6.64 -8.48 3.24
N ASP A 39 -7.07 -9.47 2.47
CA ASP A 39 -7.36 -10.82 2.95
C ASP A 39 -6.12 -11.71 2.89
N GLY A 40 -5.90 -12.50 3.93
CA GLY A 40 -4.79 -13.46 3.97
C GLY A 40 -4.52 -13.99 5.37
N LEU A 41 -3.70 -15.03 5.43
CA LEU A 41 -3.11 -15.50 6.68
C LEU A 41 -2.35 -14.33 7.30
N HIS A 42 -2.51 -13.93 8.45
CA HIS A 42 -1.85 -12.78 9.11
C HIS A 42 -2.40 -11.39 8.73
N GLY A 43 -3.59 -11.29 8.13
CA GLY A 43 -4.25 -10.01 7.88
C GLY A 43 -3.82 -9.28 6.60
N GLY A 44 -3.58 -10.03 5.53
CA GLY A 44 -3.33 -9.48 4.21
C GLY A 44 -1.90 -8.97 3.97
N CYS A 45 -1.75 -8.08 3.02
CA CYS A 45 -0.47 -7.51 2.60
C CYS A 45 0.23 -6.76 3.75
N GLN A 46 1.42 -7.22 4.16
CA GLN A 46 2.17 -6.71 5.31
C GLN A 46 3.54 -6.11 4.93
N MET A 47 3.79 -5.89 3.64
CA MET A 47 5.14 -5.53 3.18
C MET A 47 5.48 -4.04 3.32
N SER A 48 4.50 -3.15 3.42
CA SER A 48 4.69 -1.70 3.38
C SER A 48 4.33 -1.03 4.70
N TRP A 49 5.30 -0.32 5.30
CA TRP A 49 5.19 0.32 6.59
C TRP A 49 5.84 1.70 6.60
N THR A 50 5.14 2.70 7.12
CA THR A 50 5.67 4.05 7.28
C THR A 50 6.70 4.10 8.42
N ARG A 51 7.44 5.21 8.50
CA ARG A 51 8.39 5.47 9.58
C ARG A 51 7.74 5.46 10.97
N SER A 52 6.49 5.88 11.05
CA SER A 52 5.69 5.86 12.28
C SER A 52 5.16 4.46 12.66
N GLY A 53 5.50 3.42 11.88
CA GLY A 53 5.05 2.05 12.14
C GLY A 53 3.59 1.81 11.74
N VAL A 54 3.05 2.63 10.85
CA VAL A 54 1.71 2.44 10.30
C VAL A 54 1.78 1.63 9.01
N ARG A 55 0.98 0.58 8.92
CA ARG A 55 0.86 -0.22 7.69
C ARG A 55 0.23 0.60 6.57
N VAL A 56 0.80 0.52 5.39
CA VAL A 56 0.21 1.10 4.18
C VAL A 56 -0.73 0.08 3.56
N PRO A 57 -2.05 0.35 3.50
CA PRO A 57 -2.99 -0.59 2.93
C PRO A 57 -2.77 -0.76 1.43
N PRO A 58 -2.88 -1.99 0.90
CA PRO A 58 -2.76 -2.25 -0.52
C PRO A 58 -3.98 -1.77 -1.31
N VAL A 59 -3.77 -1.59 -2.61
CA VAL A 59 -4.88 -1.48 -3.58
C VAL A 59 -5.22 -2.88 -4.05
N GLU A 60 -6.45 -3.29 -3.80
CA GLU A 60 -6.92 -4.63 -4.08
C GLU A 60 -7.63 -4.73 -5.44
N GLY A 61 -7.16 -5.64 -6.26
CA GLY A 61 -7.73 -5.99 -7.55
C GLY A 61 -7.52 -4.96 -8.67
N PRO A 62 -7.60 -5.42 -9.92
CA PRO A 62 -7.28 -4.59 -11.09
C PRO A 62 -8.28 -3.45 -11.31
N LYS A 63 -9.55 -3.63 -10.97
CA LYS A 63 -10.56 -2.58 -11.10
C LYS A 63 -10.28 -1.38 -10.21
N ASN A 64 -9.95 -1.63 -8.94
CA ASN A 64 -9.64 -0.56 -7.99
C ASN A 64 -8.33 0.14 -8.35
N LEU A 65 -7.33 -0.63 -8.80
CA LEU A 65 -6.06 -0.08 -9.27
C LEU A 65 -6.25 0.80 -10.51
N PHE A 66 -7.02 0.32 -11.50
CA PHE A 66 -7.37 1.11 -12.69
C PHE A 66 -8.07 2.42 -12.34
N ARG A 67 -9.08 2.37 -11.47
CA ARG A 67 -9.81 3.56 -11.03
C ARG A 67 -8.92 4.54 -10.29
N LYS A 68 -8.03 4.04 -9.42
CA LYS A 68 -7.04 4.87 -8.73
C LYS A 68 -6.15 5.62 -9.72
N LEU A 69 -5.70 4.96 -10.78
CA LEU A 69 -4.76 5.53 -11.75
C LEU A 69 -5.43 6.49 -12.75
N PHE A 70 -6.60 6.12 -13.29
CA PHE A 70 -7.14 6.73 -14.50
C PHE A 70 -8.50 7.41 -14.34
N VAL A 71 -9.31 7.04 -13.34
CA VAL A 71 -10.65 7.62 -13.21
C VAL A 71 -10.60 8.88 -12.36
N GLN A 72 -11.01 9.98 -12.95
CA GLN A 72 -11.12 11.27 -12.25
C GLN A 72 -12.33 11.25 -11.32
N GLU A 73 -12.16 11.73 -10.09
CA GLU A 73 -13.28 11.89 -9.16
C GLU A 73 -14.24 12.99 -9.63
N PRO A 74 -15.56 12.82 -9.45
CA PRO A 74 -16.56 13.84 -9.82
C PRO A 74 -16.34 15.16 -9.07
N SER A 75 -16.62 16.30 -9.72
CA SER A 75 -16.39 17.64 -9.17
C SER A 75 -17.08 17.93 -7.83
N ARG A 76 -18.25 17.30 -7.56
CA ARG A 76 -18.92 17.45 -6.24
C ARG A 76 -18.13 16.79 -5.10
N LYS A 77 -17.52 15.64 -5.35
CA LYS A 77 -16.60 15.03 -4.38
C LYS A 77 -15.34 15.87 -4.19
N ASN A 78 -14.91 16.59 -5.22
CA ASN A 78 -13.73 17.43 -5.18
C ASN A 78 -13.84 18.56 -4.13
N GLN A 79 -14.98 19.23 -4.01
CA GLN A 79 -15.19 20.26 -2.99
C GLN A 79 -15.19 19.68 -1.57
N GLN A 80 -15.82 18.53 -1.39
CA GLN A 80 -15.81 17.85 -0.08
C GLN A 80 -14.40 17.41 0.32
N VAL A 81 -13.63 16.91 -0.63
CA VAL A 81 -12.23 16.49 -0.40
C VAL A 81 -11.35 17.68 -0.04
N LEU A 82 -11.49 18.82 -0.73
CA LEU A 82 -10.75 20.04 -0.38
C LEU A 82 -11.10 20.55 1.02
N GLN A 83 -12.40 20.56 1.37
CA GLN A 83 -12.84 20.91 2.74
C GLN A 83 -12.25 19.96 3.81
N GLN A 84 -12.15 18.66 3.50
CA GLN A 84 -11.51 17.69 4.39
C GLN A 84 -10.00 17.96 4.53
N TYR A 85 -9.32 18.40 3.49
CA TYR A 85 -7.90 18.78 3.58
C TYR A 85 -7.71 20.01 4.45
N ASP A 86 -8.55 21.04 4.30
CA ASP A 86 -8.48 22.24 5.13
C ASP A 86 -8.78 21.95 6.61
N LEU A 87 -9.79 21.10 6.86
CA LEU A 87 -10.09 20.64 8.20
C LEU A 87 -8.94 19.82 8.79
N GLY A 88 -8.35 18.92 8.00
CA GLY A 88 -7.20 18.12 8.40
C GLY A 88 -5.99 19.00 8.79
N LYS A 89 -5.69 20.03 8.00
CA LYS A 89 -4.62 21.00 8.31
C LYS A 89 -4.92 21.72 9.63
N SER A 90 -6.14 22.21 9.82
CA SER A 90 -6.53 22.92 11.04
C SER A 90 -6.42 22.04 12.30
N ILE A 91 -6.79 20.76 12.21
CA ILE A 91 -6.63 19.81 13.32
C ILE A 91 -5.15 19.54 13.61
N LEU A 92 -4.33 19.40 12.58
CA LEU A 92 -2.90 19.18 12.74
C LEU A 92 -2.20 20.39 13.38
N ASP A 93 -2.54 21.61 12.96
CA ASP A 93 -1.99 22.84 13.54
C ASP A 93 -2.32 22.96 15.01
N ALA A 94 -3.59 22.72 15.40
CA ALA A 94 -3.99 22.72 16.80
C ALA A 94 -3.27 21.64 17.62
N SER A 95 -3.14 20.43 17.07
CA SER A 95 -2.41 19.33 17.72
C SER A 95 -0.93 19.63 17.91
N LEU A 96 -0.30 20.28 16.93
CA LEU A 96 1.11 20.71 17.01
C LEU A 96 1.31 21.77 18.09
N GLU A 97 0.40 22.74 18.23
CA GLU A 97 0.48 23.77 19.25
C GLU A 97 0.37 23.16 20.65
N ASP A 98 -0.62 22.30 20.87
CA ASP A 98 -0.82 21.59 22.14
C ASP A 98 0.40 20.73 22.50
N ALA A 99 0.95 20.01 21.54
CA ALA A 99 2.11 19.16 21.74
C ALA A 99 3.38 19.98 22.05
N ARG A 100 3.59 21.14 21.39
CA ARG A 100 4.69 22.05 21.72
C ARG A 100 4.60 22.59 23.15
N ASN A 101 3.40 22.93 23.59
CA ASN A 101 3.16 23.40 24.95
C ASN A 101 3.41 22.29 25.99
N LEU A 102 3.00 21.06 25.69
CA LEU A 102 3.28 19.88 26.50
C LEU A 102 4.79 19.63 26.60
N GLY A 103 5.52 19.69 25.48
CA GLY A 103 6.96 19.42 25.42
C GLY A 103 7.81 20.30 26.35
N LYS A 104 7.37 21.54 26.66
CA LYS A 104 8.05 22.42 27.60
C LYS A 104 8.03 21.91 29.06
N ARG A 105 7.13 20.96 29.38
CA ARG A 105 6.87 20.44 30.72
C ARG A 105 7.37 19.01 30.90
N LEU A 106 7.89 18.35 29.85
CA LEU A 106 8.27 16.95 29.86
C LEU A 106 9.74 16.74 30.23
N ASN A 107 10.04 15.58 30.82
CA ASN A 107 11.39 15.08 30.98
C ASN A 107 11.99 14.58 29.64
N GLY A 108 13.29 14.18 29.63
CA GLY A 108 13.98 13.79 28.40
C GLY A 108 13.32 12.60 27.69
N ARG A 109 12.96 11.55 28.41
CA ARG A 109 12.38 10.32 27.83
C ARG A 109 10.99 10.54 27.21
N ASP A 110 10.19 11.37 27.85
CA ASP A 110 8.85 11.69 27.35
C ASP A 110 8.94 12.67 26.18
N ARG A 111 10.01 13.49 26.12
CA ARG A 111 10.31 14.35 24.99
C ARG A 111 10.66 13.56 23.74
N ASP A 112 11.43 12.46 23.85
CA ASP A 112 11.73 11.57 22.72
C ASP A 112 10.44 10.98 22.11
N LYS A 113 9.48 10.59 22.95
CA LYS A 113 8.17 10.12 22.47
C LYS A 113 7.34 11.22 21.80
N LEU A 114 7.45 12.43 22.29
CA LEU A 114 6.79 13.59 21.68
C LEU A 114 7.40 13.90 20.31
N ASP A 115 8.72 13.73 20.14
CA ASP A 115 9.40 13.90 18.86
C ASP A 115 8.97 12.82 17.84
N GLU A 116 8.75 11.58 18.28
CA GLU A 116 8.11 10.53 17.44
C GLU A 116 6.69 10.95 16.99
N TYR A 117 5.91 11.53 17.89
CA TYR A 117 4.58 12.06 17.59
C TYR A 117 4.64 13.20 16.57
N PHE A 118 5.55 14.16 16.74
CA PHE A 118 5.77 15.24 15.77
C PHE A 118 6.15 14.70 14.39
N THR A 119 6.98 13.66 14.34
CA THR A 119 7.35 13.00 13.09
C THR A 119 6.10 12.42 12.41
N SER A 120 5.23 11.75 13.15
CA SER A 120 3.99 11.18 12.61
C SER A 120 3.03 12.26 12.08
N ILE A 121 2.88 13.37 12.81
CA ILE A 121 2.09 14.52 12.34
C ILE A 121 2.66 15.09 11.04
N ARG A 122 3.98 15.23 10.95
CA ARG A 122 4.65 15.74 9.76
C ARG A 122 4.42 14.83 8.54
N GLU A 123 4.45 13.52 8.71
CA GLU A 123 4.13 12.56 7.65
C GLU A 123 2.69 12.76 7.12
N VAL A 124 1.73 12.94 8.03
CA VAL A 124 0.32 13.19 7.65
C VAL A 124 0.18 14.53 6.92
N GLU A 125 0.83 15.58 7.40
CA GLU A 125 0.82 16.91 6.76
C GLU A 125 1.37 16.83 5.32
N ILE A 126 2.52 16.20 5.13
CA ILE A 126 3.11 15.99 3.80
C ILE A 126 2.15 15.21 2.91
N GLY A 127 1.51 14.17 3.44
CA GLY A 127 0.52 13.38 2.71
C GLY A 127 -0.70 14.19 2.26
N ILE A 128 -1.20 15.11 3.09
CA ILE A 128 -2.30 16.01 2.76
C ILE A 128 -1.87 16.99 1.66
N GLN A 129 -0.73 17.64 1.81
CA GLN A 129 -0.19 18.59 0.82
C GLN A 129 0.03 17.92 -0.54
N GLN A 130 0.54 16.70 -0.54
CA GLN A 130 0.73 15.93 -1.76
C GLN A 130 -0.60 15.62 -2.46
N LYS A 131 -1.60 15.18 -1.72
CA LYS A 131 -2.94 14.89 -2.26
C LYS A 131 -3.59 16.14 -2.82
N GLU A 132 -3.50 17.26 -2.12
CA GLU A 132 -4.03 18.57 -2.55
C GLU A 132 -3.38 19.02 -3.85
N LYS A 133 -2.05 18.98 -3.93
CA LYS A 133 -1.27 19.32 -5.14
C LYS A 133 -1.76 18.56 -6.37
N TRP A 134 -1.97 17.26 -6.24
CA TRP A 134 -2.37 16.40 -7.34
C TRP A 134 -3.87 16.38 -7.60
N HIS A 135 -4.66 16.96 -6.71
CA HIS A 135 -6.11 17.01 -6.86
C HIS A 135 -6.57 17.79 -8.10
N SER A 136 -5.93 18.92 -8.36
CA SER A 136 -6.20 19.78 -9.52
C SER A 136 -5.56 19.29 -10.82
N VAL A 137 -4.62 18.37 -10.76
CA VAL A 137 -3.94 17.82 -11.94
C VAL A 137 -4.77 16.68 -12.50
N PRO A 138 -5.14 16.70 -13.80
CA PRO A 138 -5.86 15.59 -14.42
C PRO A 138 -5.09 14.28 -14.32
N LYS A 139 -5.80 13.17 -14.16
CA LYS A 139 -5.20 11.84 -14.29
C LYS A 139 -4.88 11.55 -15.76
N PRO A 140 -3.87 10.70 -16.04
CA PRO A 140 -3.57 10.31 -17.41
C PRO A 140 -4.77 9.62 -18.06
N GLN A 141 -4.87 9.70 -19.38
CA GLN A 141 -5.88 8.97 -20.14
C GLN A 141 -5.59 7.47 -20.07
N ALA A 142 -6.63 6.69 -19.82
CA ALA A 142 -6.51 5.23 -19.76
C ALA A 142 -6.22 4.65 -21.16
N PRO A 143 -5.16 3.88 -21.36
CA PRO A 143 -4.86 3.24 -22.64
C PRO A 143 -5.61 1.91 -22.85
N ILE A 144 -6.35 1.47 -21.84
CA ILE A 144 -7.12 0.21 -21.82
C ILE A 144 -8.52 0.48 -21.24
N HIS A 145 -9.44 -0.44 -21.47
CA HIS A 145 -10.75 -0.41 -20.81
C HIS A 145 -10.65 -0.79 -19.32
N GLU A 146 -11.62 -0.31 -18.53
CA GLU A 146 -11.71 -0.68 -17.11
C GLU A 146 -11.85 -2.19 -16.96
N PRO A 147 -10.92 -2.85 -16.27
CA PRO A 147 -10.99 -4.29 -16.04
C PRO A 147 -12.06 -4.64 -14.98
N ILE A 148 -12.47 -5.88 -14.97
CA ILE A 148 -13.25 -6.47 -13.88
C ILE A 148 -12.31 -7.19 -12.91
N ASN A 149 -12.68 -7.26 -11.64
CA ASN A 149 -11.98 -8.13 -10.69
C ASN A 149 -12.44 -9.58 -10.91
N ARG A 150 -11.50 -10.47 -10.89
CA ARG A 150 -11.68 -11.92 -10.92
C ARG A 150 -11.07 -12.53 -9.65
N ASN A 151 -10.51 -13.73 -9.75
CA ASN A 151 -9.64 -14.25 -8.71
C ASN A 151 -8.19 -13.76 -8.93
N LEU A 152 -7.39 -13.80 -7.87
CA LEU A 152 -6.04 -13.24 -7.89
C LEU A 152 -5.17 -13.83 -9.03
N VAL A 153 -5.28 -15.12 -9.29
CA VAL A 153 -4.46 -15.80 -10.32
C VAL A 153 -4.77 -15.25 -11.71
N GLU A 154 -6.05 -15.07 -12.04
CA GLU A 154 -6.47 -14.48 -13.32
C GLU A 154 -6.16 -12.98 -13.40
N ASP A 155 -6.10 -12.30 -12.27
CA ASP A 155 -5.87 -10.87 -12.18
C ASP A 155 -4.38 -10.49 -12.25
N ILE A 156 -3.46 -11.41 -11.95
CA ILE A 156 -2.00 -11.14 -11.93
C ILE A 156 -1.51 -10.46 -13.23
N PRO A 157 -1.78 -10.96 -14.44
CA PRO A 157 -1.31 -10.32 -15.66
C PRO A 157 -1.83 -8.89 -15.82
N MET A 158 -3.09 -8.64 -15.43
CA MET A 158 -3.68 -7.31 -15.49
C MET A 158 -3.09 -6.38 -14.43
N LEU A 159 -2.80 -6.88 -13.23
CA LEU A 159 -2.13 -6.11 -12.18
C LEU A 159 -0.72 -5.68 -12.60
N TYR A 160 0.08 -6.58 -13.18
CA TYR A 160 1.39 -6.22 -13.74
C TYR A 160 1.28 -5.18 -14.84
N LYS A 161 0.33 -5.33 -15.75
CA LYS A 161 0.08 -4.34 -16.81
C LYS A 161 -0.28 -2.96 -16.24
N LEU A 162 -1.12 -2.91 -15.21
CA LEU A 162 -1.50 -1.66 -14.56
C LEU A 162 -0.33 -1.03 -13.78
N ILE A 163 0.50 -1.84 -13.14
CA ILE A 163 1.73 -1.37 -12.47
C ILE A 163 2.69 -0.77 -13.52
N ALA A 164 2.91 -1.46 -14.64
CA ALA A 164 3.72 -0.93 -15.73
C ALA A 164 3.18 0.40 -16.26
N LEU A 165 1.87 0.49 -16.51
CA LEU A 165 1.22 1.74 -16.92
C LEU A 165 1.34 2.86 -15.88
N ALA A 166 1.32 2.53 -14.58
CA ALA A 166 1.52 3.51 -13.53
C ALA A 166 2.95 4.08 -13.53
N LEU A 167 3.95 3.26 -13.85
CA LEU A 167 5.34 3.68 -14.03
C LEU A 167 5.53 4.49 -15.32
N ASP A 168 4.99 4.03 -16.43
CA ASP A 168 5.09 4.67 -17.76
C ASP A 168 4.44 6.07 -17.75
N THR A 169 3.36 6.25 -17.03
CA THR A 169 2.66 7.55 -16.90
C THR A 169 3.26 8.46 -15.82
N ASP A 170 4.35 8.06 -15.18
CA ASP A 170 4.94 8.72 -14.01
C ASP A 170 3.92 9.01 -12.89
N SER A 171 2.86 8.21 -12.84
CA SER A 171 1.88 8.27 -11.75
C SER A 171 2.47 7.86 -10.41
N THR A 172 3.42 6.93 -10.44
CA THR A 172 4.31 6.55 -9.35
C THR A 172 5.66 6.11 -9.91
N ARG A 173 6.71 6.11 -9.07
CA ARG A 173 8.04 5.55 -9.38
C ARG A 173 8.39 4.38 -8.50
N ILE A 174 7.50 4.05 -7.56
CA ILE A 174 7.70 3.00 -6.58
C ILE A 174 6.43 2.15 -6.54
N ALA A 175 6.56 0.88 -6.83
CA ALA A 175 5.48 -0.07 -6.74
C ALA A 175 5.94 -1.30 -5.95
N SER A 176 5.09 -1.75 -5.04
CA SER A 176 5.23 -2.99 -4.28
C SER A 176 4.03 -3.86 -4.58
N PHE A 177 4.26 -5.10 -4.95
CA PHE A 177 3.19 -6.05 -5.21
C PHE A 177 3.38 -7.30 -4.37
N GLU A 178 2.42 -7.58 -3.49
CA GLU A 178 2.35 -8.81 -2.73
C GLU A 178 1.31 -9.74 -3.33
N MET A 179 1.78 -10.85 -3.85
CA MET A 179 0.92 -11.95 -4.24
C MET A 179 0.61 -12.79 -2.99
N ALA A 180 -0.55 -12.53 -2.38
CA ALA A 180 -0.96 -13.22 -1.16
C ALA A 180 -1.12 -14.72 -1.39
N GLY A 181 -0.15 -15.51 -0.95
CA GLY A 181 -0.06 -16.93 -1.22
C GLY A 181 -1.20 -17.77 -0.66
N ALA A 182 -1.93 -17.29 0.36
CA ALA A 182 -2.97 -18.07 1.03
C ALA A 182 -4.31 -18.11 0.28
N GLN A 183 -4.62 -17.06 -0.50
CA GLN A 183 -5.89 -16.90 -1.22
C GLN A 183 -5.80 -17.29 -2.70
N PHE A 184 -4.71 -17.94 -3.08
CA PHE A 184 -4.53 -18.40 -4.46
C PHE A 184 -5.61 -19.43 -4.81
N ASN A 185 -6.55 -19.08 -5.66
CA ASN A 185 -7.45 -20.06 -6.27
C ASN A 185 -6.67 -20.88 -7.30
N THR A 186 -6.14 -21.99 -6.85
CA THR A 186 -5.30 -22.88 -7.63
C THR A 186 -6.09 -23.77 -8.60
N GLY A 187 -7.42 -23.74 -8.52
CA GLY A 187 -8.31 -24.53 -9.36
C GLY A 187 -8.12 -24.29 -10.87
N LEU A 188 -7.71 -23.07 -11.27
CA LEU A 188 -7.37 -22.77 -12.67
C LEU A 188 -6.18 -23.57 -13.20
N LEU A 189 -5.31 -24.03 -12.31
CA LEU A 189 -4.16 -24.88 -12.62
C LEU A 189 -4.46 -26.36 -12.37
N GLY A 190 -5.72 -26.71 -12.12
CA GLY A 190 -6.14 -28.07 -11.79
C GLY A 190 -5.68 -28.54 -10.39
N LEU A 191 -5.33 -27.61 -9.50
CA LEU A 191 -4.85 -27.91 -8.16
C LEU A 191 -6.00 -27.79 -7.15
N ASN A 192 -5.99 -28.66 -6.12
CA ASN A 192 -7.09 -28.76 -5.16
C ASN A 192 -6.87 -27.98 -3.86
N ASN A 193 -5.65 -27.53 -3.59
CA ASN A 193 -5.29 -26.84 -2.36
C ASN A 193 -4.66 -25.47 -2.67
N GLY A 194 -4.70 -24.54 -1.72
CA GLY A 194 -4.03 -23.26 -1.84
C GLY A 194 -2.51 -23.37 -1.69
N TYR A 195 -1.79 -22.33 -2.11
CA TYR A 195 -0.34 -22.24 -2.05
C TYR A 195 0.22 -22.58 -0.67
N HIS A 196 -0.38 -22.08 0.41
CA HIS A 196 0.08 -22.34 1.77
C HIS A 196 0.02 -23.83 2.13
N ALA A 197 -1.06 -24.54 1.74
CA ALA A 197 -1.17 -25.97 1.99
C ALA A 197 -0.08 -26.77 1.28
N TYR A 198 0.26 -26.38 0.04
CA TYR A 198 1.37 -27.00 -0.70
C TYR A 198 2.74 -26.61 -0.17
N SER A 199 2.91 -25.43 0.44
CA SER A 199 4.17 -25.02 1.05
C SER A 199 4.56 -25.92 2.23
N HIS A 200 3.56 -26.53 2.90
CA HIS A 200 3.76 -27.58 3.92
C HIS A 200 3.91 -28.98 3.28
N HIS A 201 4.68 -29.10 2.22
CA HIS A 201 4.72 -30.28 1.34
C HIS A 201 5.15 -31.58 2.03
N GLY A 202 5.81 -31.53 3.19
CA GLY A 202 6.28 -32.74 3.90
C GLY A 202 7.11 -33.66 3.01
N GLN A 203 7.80 -33.12 2.00
CA GLN A 203 8.56 -33.83 0.95
C GLN A 203 7.71 -34.75 0.07
N LYS A 204 6.39 -34.58 0.04
CA LYS A 204 5.53 -35.28 -0.89
C LYS A 204 5.71 -34.72 -2.30
N GLN A 205 6.03 -35.60 -3.25
CA GLN A 205 6.34 -35.23 -4.63
C GLN A 205 5.17 -34.47 -5.30
N GLU A 206 3.93 -34.90 -5.09
CA GLU A 206 2.73 -34.24 -5.60
C GLU A 206 2.59 -32.77 -5.16
N ASN A 207 2.94 -32.46 -3.91
CA ASN A 207 2.88 -31.10 -3.39
C ASN A 207 4.01 -30.22 -3.94
N ILE A 208 5.19 -30.80 -4.14
CA ILE A 208 6.34 -30.13 -4.78
C ILE A 208 6.01 -29.80 -6.23
N GLU A 209 5.43 -30.72 -6.97
CA GLU A 209 5.00 -30.50 -8.35
C GLU A 209 3.93 -29.41 -8.46
N ALA A 210 2.98 -29.39 -7.52
CA ALA A 210 1.98 -28.33 -7.44
C ALA A 210 2.61 -26.94 -7.19
N LEU A 211 3.59 -26.84 -6.30
CA LEU A 211 4.33 -25.60 -6.07
C LEU A 211 5.09 -25.16 -7.32
N HIS A 212 5.77 -26.08 -8.01
CA HIS A 212 6.42 -25.79 -9.26
C HIS A 212 5.47 -25.27 -10.33
N ALA A 213 4.27 -25.83 -10.44
CA ALA A 213 3.25 -25.36 -11.38
C ALA A 213 2.82 -23.91 -11.06
N LEU A 214 2.63 -23.59 -9.78
CA LEU A 214 2.31 -22.24 -9.31
C LEU A 214 3.41 -21.25 -9.61
N GLU A 215 4.68 -21.61 -9.34
CA GLU A 215 5.83 -20.75 -9.63
C GLU A 215 6.04 -20.53 -11.15
N GLN A 216 5.80 -21.56 -11.97
CA GLN A 216 5.88 -21.42 -13.42
C GLN A 216 4.80 -20.47 -13.95
N TYR A 217 3.58 -20.57 -13.43
CA TYR A 217 2.53 -19.62 -13.79
C TYR A 217 2.93 -18.18 -13.44
N GLN A 218 3.44 -17.95 -12.24
CA GLN A 218 3.88 -16.61 -11.81
C GLN A 218 5.00 -16.04 -12.69
N LYS A 219 5.89 -16.89 -13.20
CA LYS A 219 6.98 -16.46 -14.11
C LYS A 219 6.49 -16.11 -15.52
N GLN A 220 5.32 -16.62 -15.93
CA GLN A 220 4.74 -16.36 -17.25
C GLN A 220 3.88 -15.10 -17.29
N CYS A 221 3.44 -14.60 -16.12
CA CYS A 221 2.69 -13.36 -15.99
C CYS A 221 3.59 -12.13 -16.03
#